data_1ef8b82adc4a00ceb20aed104a9eda6b
#
_entry.id   1ef8b82adc4a00ceb20aed104a9eda6b
#
_cell.length_a   1.000
_cell.length_b   1.000
_cell.length_c   1.000
_cell.angle_alpha   90.00
_cell.angle_beta   90.00
_cell.angle_gamma   90.00
#
_symmetry.space_group_name_H-M   'P 1'
#
loop_
_entity.id
_entity.type
_entity.pdbx_description
1 polymer ?
#
loop_
_entity_poly.entity_id
_entity_poly.type
_entity_poly.pdbx_seq_one_letter_code
_entity_poly.pdbx_strand_id
1 'polypeptide(L)' 'MSVREDVKQLLAAEGKTMTWLAVQMTSLSGKKYSMKSISDKLARKSLQYEEFRLILNILNYDMKFAKKQGL' A
#
# COMPACT_ATOMS: atom_id res chain seq x y z
N MET A 1 -13.69 6.79 0.25
CA MET A 1 -12.22 6.86 0.30
C MET A 1 -11.61 5.84 -0.63
N SER A 2 -10.53 6.19 -1.29
CA SER A 2 -9.87 5.27 -2.20
C SER A 2 -8.59 4.73 -1.56
N VAL A 3 -8.21 3.51 -1.95
CA VAL A 3 -6.96 2.90 -1.50
C VAL A 3 -5.76 3.77 -1.88
N ARG A 4 -5.86 4.45 -3.04
CA ARG A 4 -4.80 5.35 -3.49
C ARG A 4 -4.55 6.47 -2.47
N GLU A 5 -5.61 7.09 -1.99
CA GLU A 5 -5.48 8.17 -1.02
C GLU A 5 -4.98 7.64 0.32
N ASP A 6 -5.47 6.47 0.74
CA ASP A 6 -5.03 5.85 1.98
C ASP A 6 -3.53 5.57 1.95
N VAL A 7 -3.02 5.00 0.85
CA VAL A 7 -1.59 4.72 0.72
C VAL A 7 -0.78 6.01 0.73
N LYS A 8 -1.24 7.04 0.02
CA LYS A 8 -0.54 8.32 0.01
C LYS A 8 -0.49 8.96 1.40
N GLN A 9 -1.58 8.88 2.15
CA GLN A 9 -1.62 9.41 3.51
C GLN A 9 -0.66 8.67 4.43
N LEU A 10 -0.61 7.34 4.33
CA LEU A 10 0.31 6.55 5.14
C LEU A 10 1.76 6.88 4.85
N LEU A 11 2.09 7.03 3.56
CA LEU A 11 3.45 7.41 3.17
C LEU A 11 3.80 8.79 3.70
N ALA A 12 2.89 9.75 3.58
CA ALA A 12 3.12 11.10 4.07
C ALA A 12 3.30 11.12 5.59
N ALA A 13 2.51 10.34 6.31
CA ALA A 13 2.61 10.26 7.77
C ALA A 13 3.97 9.69 8.21
N GLU A 14 4.55 8.81 7.42
CA GLU A 14 5.85 8.21 7.72
C GLU A 14 7.02 8.97 7.08
N GLY A 15 6.75 10.04 6.37
CA GLY A 15 7.78 10.81 5.69
C GLY A 15 8.46 10.06 4.56
N LYS A 16 7.73 9.16 3.90
CA LYS A 16 8.26 8.31 2.83
C LYS A 16 7.66 8.68 1.49
N THR A 17 8.32 8.25 0.41
CA THR A 17 7.89 8.52 -0.95
C THR A 17 7.41 7.24 -1.62
N MET A 18 6.68 7.42 -2.74
CA MET A 18 6.24 6.28 -3.54
C MET A 18 7.43 5.51 -4.13
N THR A 19 8.50 6.22 -4.48
CA THR A 19 9.74 5.58 -4.97
C THR A 19 10.35 4.69 -3.90
N TRP A 20 10.41 5.18 -2.66
CA TRP A 20 10.89 4.38 -1.53
C TRP A 20 10.03 3.12 -1.37
N LEU A 21 8.73 3.27 -1.45
CA LEU A 21 7.80 2.14 -1.32
C LEU A 21 8.06 1.09 -2.41
N ALA A 22 8.27 1.54 -3.64
CA ALA A 22 8.55 0.63 -4.76
C ALA A 22 9.81 -0.19 -4.51
N VAL A 23 10.86 0.43 -3.98
CA VAL A 23 12.11 -0.25 -3.65
C VAL A 23 11.87 -1.32 -2.59
N GLN A 24 11.11 -0.98 -1.54
CA GLN A 24 10.83 -1.93 -0.47
C GLN A 24 9.98 -3.11 -0.96
N MET A 25 8.97 -2.84 -1.76
CA MET A 25 8.12 -3.89 -2.31
C MET A 25 8.91 -4.83 -3.20
N THR A 26 9.81 -4.31 -4.02
CA THR A 26 10.68 -5.12 -4.87
C THR A 26 11.56 -6.03 -4.02
N SER A 27 12.16 -5.48 -2.98
CA SER A 27 13.06 -6.23 -2.11
C SER A 27 12.36 -7.36 -1.37
N LEU A 28 11.16 -7.11 -0.86
CA LEU A 28 10.45 -8.06 -0.01
C LEU A 28 9.63 -9.09 -0.79
N SER A 29 9.11 -8.72 -1.96
CA SER A 29 8.25 -9.61 -2.73
C SER A 29 8.99 -10.48 -3.73
N GLY A 30 10.21 -10.08 -4.11
CA GLY A 30 10.93 -10.71 -5.19
C GLY A 30 10.42 -10.36 -6.57
N LYS A 31 9.39 -9.53 -6.66
CA LYS A 31 8.84 -9.03 -7.92
C LYS A 31 9.31 -7.61 -8.13
N LYS A 32 9.47 -7.22 -9.38
CA LYS A 32 9.93 -5.88 -9.70
C LYS A 32 8.76 -4.90 -9.66
N TYR A 33 8.87 -3.93 -8.77
CA TYR A 33 7.91 -2.82 -8.67
C TYR A 33 8.61 -1.51 -8.96
N SER A 34 7.92 -0.62 -9.67
CA SER A 34 8.39 0.74 -9.89
C SER A 34 7.34 1.70 -9.34
N MET A 35 7.74 2.95 -9.11
CA MET A 35 6.81 4.00 -8.69
C MET A 35 5.62 4.07 -9.66
N LYS A 36 5.91 4.02 -10.96
CA LYS A 36 4.86 4.10 -11.98
C LYS A 36 3.91 2.91 -11.92
N SER A 37 4.44 1.70 -11.74
CA SER A 37 3.57 0.51 -11.71
C SER A 37 2.65 0.53 -10.50
N ILE A 38 3.14 0.94 -9.34
CA ILE A 38 2.31 1.06 -8.15
C ILE A 38 1.27 2.16 -8.33
N SER A 39 1.69 3.31 -8.85
CA SER A 39 0.80 4.43 -9.11
C SER A 39 -0.32 4.05 -10.08
N ASP A 40 0.01 3.33 -11.15
CA ASP A 40 -0.97 2.86 -12.13
C ASP A 40 -1.96 1.87 -11.49
N LYS A 41 -1.46 0.95 -10.67
CA LYS A 41 -2.33 -0.01 -9.98
C LYS A 41 -3.31 0.69 -9.05
N LEU A 42 -2.85 1.70 -8.34
CA LEU A 42 -3.72 2.47 -7.46
C LEU A 42 -4.75 3.28 -8.26
N ALA A 43 -4.32 3.90 -9.36
CA ALA A 43 -5.21 4.69 -10.20
C ALA A 43 -6.30 3.84 -10.86
N ARG A 44 -5.94 2.61 -11.27
CA ARG A 44 -6.87 1.69 -11.91
C ARG A 44 -7.64 0.81 -10.93
N LYS A 45 -7.40 0.99 -9.64
CA LYS A 45 -7.99 0.15 -8.59
C LYS A 45 -7.70 -1.33 -8.80
N SER A 46 -6.51 -1.64 -9.32
CA SER A 46 -6.10 -3.01 -9.59
C SER A 46 -5.10 -3.55 -8.57
N LEU A 47 -4.85 -2.81 -7.50
CA LEU A 47 -3.98 -3.27 -6.43
C LEU A 47 -4.61 -4.46 -5.73
N GLN A 48 -3.86 -5.56 -5.64
CA GLN A 48 -4.35 -6.77 -5.02
C GLN A 48 -4.27 -6.69 -3.50
N TYR A 49 -5.11 -7.47 -2.84
CA TYR A 49 -5.13 -7.51 -1.39
C TYR A 49 -3.76 -7.83 -0.78
N GLU A 50 -3.06 -8.79 -1.37
CA GLU A 50 -1.72 -9.18 -0.88
C GLU A 50 -0.73 -8.02 -1.03
N GLU A 51 -0.85 -7.26 -2.09
CA GLU A 51 0.01 -6.09 -2.31
C GLU A 51 -0.28 -5.01 -1.28
N PHE A 52 -1.54 -4.80 -0.96
CA PHE A 52 -1.94 -3.85 0.06
C PHE A 52 -1.42 -4.25 1.44
N ARG A 53 -1.52 -5.53 1.78
CA ARG A 53 -0.97 -6.05 3.05
C ARG A 53 0.54 -5.84 3.12
N LEU A 54 1.23 -6.07 2.00
CA LEU A 54 2.68 -5.85 1.94
C LEU A 54 3.01 -4.39 2.23
N ILE A 55 2.26 -3.47 1.65
CA ILE A 55 2.45 -2.04 1.89
C ILE A 55 2.28 -1.73 3.38
N LEU A 56 1.25 -2.24 4.01
CA LEU A 56 1.01 -2.03 5.42
C LEU A 56 2.14 -2.59 6.28
N ASN A 57 2.64 -3.78 5.96
CA ASN A 57 3.76 -4.36 6.67
C ASN A 57 5.03 -3.51 6.54
N ILE A 58 5.29 -3.00 5.34
CA ILE A 58 6.46 -2.14 5.09
C ILE A 58 6.38 -0.89 5.96
N LEU A 59 5.19 -0.34 6.14
CA LEU A 59 4.95 0.88 6.90
C LEU A 59 4.69 0.63 8.39
N ASN A 60 4.76 -0.63 8.83
CA ASN A 60 4.52 -1.04 10.22
C ASN A 60 3.09 -0.81 10.71
N TYR A 61 2.12 -0.96 9.82
CA TYR A 61 0.72 -0.90 10.19
C TYR A 61 0.13 -2.30 10.22
N ASP A 62 -0.72 -2.56 11.20
CA ASP A 62 -1.46 -3.81 11.29
C ASP A 62 -2.80 -3.65 10.60
N MET A 63 -3.19 -4.68 9.85
CA MET A 63 -4.52 -4.74 9.29
C MET A 63 -5.43 -5.46 10.28
N LYS A 64 -6.35 -4.72 10.88
CA LYS A 64 -7.29 -5.27 11.84
C LYS A 64 -8.70 -5.20 11.30
N PHE A 65 -9.44 -6.28 11.52
CA PHE A 65 -10.83 -6.33 11.15
C PHE A 65 -11.69 -6.27 12.40
N ALA A 66 -12.64 -5.34 12.42
CA ALA A 66 -13.59 -5.22 13.52
C ALA A 66 -14.98 -5.51 12.99
N LYS A 67 -15.75 -6.25 13.78
CA LYS A 67 -17.13 -6.54 13.40
C LYS A 67 -17.92 -5.23 13.45
N LYS A 68 -18.64 -4.96 12.37
CA LYS A 68 -19.44 -3.76 12.28
C LYS A 68 -20.63 -3.86 13.22
N GLN A 69 -20.82 -2.85 14.06
CA GLN A 69 -21.94 -2.84 15.01
C GLN A 69 -23.22 -2.51 14.29
N GLY A 70 -24.33 -3.03 14.86
CA GLY A 70 -25.65 -2.78 14.31
C GLY A 70 -26.07 -3.70 13.18
N LEU A 71 -25.30 -4.73 12.91
CA LEU A 71 -25.65 -5.71 11.90
C LEU A 71 -26.16 -6.98 12.54
#